data_beda75ca7f1f1f84b0d885878a84278e
#
_entry.id   beda75ca7f1f1f84b0d885878a84278e
#
_cell.length_a   1.000
_cell.length_b   1.000
_cell.length_c   1.000
_cell.angle_alpha   90.00
_cell.angle_beta   90.00
_cell.angle_gamma   90.00
#
_symmetry.space_group_name_H-M   'P 1'
#
loop_
_entity.id
_entity.type
_entity.pdbx_description
1 polymer ?
#
loop_
_entity_poly.entity_id
_entity_poly.type
_entity_poly.pdbx_seq_one_letter_code
_entity_poly.pdbx_strand_id
1 'polypeptide(L)'
;YSGQAYRKSQNKKDSIIRDQVGFEIIGSKDEKNDDKEIINTSLKSLQNIKYTTGTFTIGNVEIFNLLISKLDIPKRWKLRLSRHFWREKYFNDLLKRLETNSDVDPTIVEIDKKRYFKMLKEDLSKVIAGRSINEILKRFDNKIRDPRGTKKGENVSKIIKEFLKIKCPINKAASELNKFFKKNKINLVVDQKYFPISNNKISKLNVVFSASFGRQL
;
A
#
# COMPACT_ATOMS: atom_id res chain seq x y z
N TYR A 1 10.48 -25.84 5.22
CA TYR A 1 11.95 -25.86 5.11
C TYR A 1 12.61 -25.30 6.37
N SER A 2 13.84 -25.71 6.62
CA SER A 2 14.71 -25.18 7.66
C SER A 2 16.10 -24.99 7.07
N GLY A 3 16.77 -23.88 7.38
CA GLY A 3 18.11 -23.62 6.84
C GLY A 3 18.66 -22.27 7.21
N GLN A 4 19.85 -21.98 6.72
CA GLN A 4 20.52 -20.71 6.93
C GLN A 4 20.22 -19.74 5.79
N ALA A 5 19.84 -18.52 6.15
CA ALA A 5 19.64 -17.42 5.22
C ALA A 5 20.74 -16.37 5.38
N TYR A 6 21.32 -15.97 4.26
CA TYR A 6 22.33 -14.92 4.22
C TYR A 6 21.66 -13.59 3.91
N ARG A 7 21.66 -12.66 4.86
CA ARG A 7 21.03 -11.35 4.66
C ARG A 7 22.01 -10.23 5.05
N LYS A 8 22.15 -9.24 4.17
CA LYS A 8 22.91 -8.04 4.49
C LYS A 8 22.26 -7.32 5.68
N SER A 9 22.96 -7.27 6.81
CA SER A 9 22.49 -6.51 7.96
C SER A 9 22.68 -5.01 7.75
N GLN A 10 21.76 -4.20 8.25
CA GLN A 10 21.89 -2.75 8.30
C GLN A 10 22.82 -2.33 9.46
N ASN A 11 22.94 -3.17 10.48
CA ASN A 11 23.83 -2.95 11.63
C ASN A 11 25.08 -3.82 11.48
N LYS A 12 26.26 -3.23 11.57
CA LYS A 12 27.54 -3.95 11.47
C LYS A 12 27.75 -5.02 12.56
N LYS A 13 26.97 -4.97 13.64
CA LYS A 13 27.04 -5.92 14.76
C LYS A 13 26.17 -7.18 14.58
N ASP A 14 25.23 -7.16 13.61
CA ASP A 14 24.33 -8.29 13.41
C ASP A 14 24.99 -9.35 12.53
N SER A 15 24.75 -10.62 12.84
CA SER A 15 25.19 -11.73 11.98
C SER A 15 24.55 -11.61 10.59
N ILE A 16 25.36 -11.86 9.55
CA ILE A 16 24.89 -11.99 8.18
C ILE A 16 24.13 -13.32 7.99
N ILE A 17 24.45 -14.31 8.81
CA ILE A 17 23.86 -15.64 8.77
C ILE A 17 22.74 -15.69 9.80
N ARG A 18 21.56 -16.10 9.39
CA ARG A 18 20.39 -16.29 10.26
C ARG A 18 19.77 -17.65 10.01
N ASP A 19 19.58 -18.43 11.06
CA ASP A 19 18.78 -19.62 10.97
C ASP A 19 17.31 -19.24 10.80
N GLN A 20 16.66 -19.85 9.81
CA GLN A 20 15.24 -19.62 9.58
C GLN A 20 14.49 -20.94 9.33
N VAL A 21 13.22 -20.91 9.74
CA VAL A 21 12.23 -21.93 9.40
C VAL A 21 11.11 -21.24 8.65
N GLY A 22 10.61 -21.86 7.60
CA GLY A 22 9.50 -21.30 6.82
C GLY A 22 8.56 -22.39 6.34
N PHE A 23 7.36 -21.95 5.96
CA PHE A 23 6.29 -22.77 5.40
C PHE A 23 5.85 -22.14 4.08
N GLU A 24 5.61 -22.96 3.08
CA GLU A 24 5.11 -22.53 1.78
C GLU A 24 4.09 -23.53 1.27
N ILE A 25 2.99 -23.04 0.71
CA ILE A 25 2.01 -23.84 -0.02
C ILE A 25 2.12 -23.43 -1.49
N ILE A 26 2.46 -24.40 -2.35
CA ILE A 26 2.69 -24.15 -3.78
C ILE A 26 1.59 -24.84 -4.58
N GLY A 27 1.05 -24.15 -5.59
CA GLY A 27 0.05 -24.72 -6.51
C GLY A 27 -1.35 -24.81 -5.93
N SER A 28 -1.66 -23.97 -4.96
CA SER A 28 -2.99 -23.90 -4.34
C SER A 28 -4.10 -23.51 -5.33
N LYS A 29 -5.30 -24.04 -5.03
CA LYS A 29 -6.57 -23.64 -5.68
C LYS A 29 -7.50 -22.89 -4.73
N ASP A 30 -7.17 -22.78 -3.45
CA ASP A 30 -7.98 -22.15 -2.41
C ASP A 30 -7.12 -21.27 -1.48
N GLU A 31 -6.69 -20.11 -2.00
CA GLU A 31 -5.83 -19.15 -1.31
C GLU A 31 -6.33 -18.77 0.10
N LYS A 32 -7.66 -18.73 0.32
CA LYS A 32 -8.22 -18.36 1.62
C LYS A 32 -8.02 -19.43 2.70
N ASN A 33 -8.13 -20.69 2.32
CA ASN A 33 -7.89 -21.78 3.26
C ASN A 33 -6.38 -21.96 3.49
N ASP A 34 -5.57 -21.72 2.48
CA ASP A 34 -4.11 -21.81 2.61
C ASP A 34 -3.55 -20.73 3.51
N ASP A 35 -4.02 -19.49 3.39
CA ASP A 35 -3.65 -18.42 4.33
C ASP A 35 -3.96 -18.82 5.77
N LYS A 36 -5.13 -19.41 6.03
CA LYS A 36 -5.50 -19.92 7.36
C LYS A 36 -4.57 -21.04 7.82
N GLU A 37 -4.24 -21.96 6.92
CA GLU A 37 -3.37 -23.08 7.21
C GLU A 37 -1.97 -22.63 7.57
N ILE A 38 -1.37 -21.74 6.78
CA ILE A 38 -0.04 -21.16 7.05
C ILE A 38 -0.03 -20.43 8.40
N ILE A 39 -1.02 -19.59 8.66
CA ILE A 39 -1.10 -18.86 9.91
C ILE A 39 -1.26 -19.80 11.10
N ASN A 40 -2.17 -20.79 11.01
CA ASN A 40 -2.40 -21.75 12.07
C ASN A 40 -1.16 -22.63 12.31
N THR A 41 -0.47 -23.06 11.26
CA THR A 41 0.77 -23.85 11.36
C THR A 41 1.88 -23.03 12.02
N SER A 42 2.04 -21.78 11.63
CA SER A 42 3.01 -20.87 12.26
C SER A 42 2.73 -20.67 13.75
N LEU A 43 1.47 -20.44 14.12
CA LEU A 43 1.08 -20.27 15.52
C LEU A 43 1.26 -21.57 16.34
N LYS A 44 0.88 -22.72 15.80
CA LYS A 44 1.11 -24.04 16.44
C LYS A 44 2.60 -24.31 16.64
N SER A 45 3.43 -23.97 15.65
CA SER A 45 4.88 -24.15 15.75
C SER A 45 5.48 -23.32 16.89
N LEU A 46 5.05 -22.07 17.05
CA LEU A 46 5.44 -21.23 18.20
C LEU A 46 5.00 -21.82 19.54
N GLN A 47 3.80 -22.40 19.61
CA GLN A 47 3.31 -23.07 20.82
C GLN A 47 4.15 -24.32 21.16
N ASN A 48 4.51 -25.14 20.16
CA ASN A 48 5.31 -26.35 20.34
C ASN A 48 6.68 -26.04 20.96
N ILE A 49 7.28 -24.92 20.60
CA ILE A 49 8.53 -24.45 21.22
C ILE A 49 8.30 -23.67 22.52
N LYS A 50 7.08 -23.78 23.10
CA LYS A 50 6.68 -23.08 24.33
C LYS A 50 6.78 -21.56 24.29
N TYR A 51 6.77 -20.96 23.10
CA TYR A 51 6.67 -19.53 22.94
C TYR A 51 5.20 -19.10 23.16
N THR A 52 4.88 -18.78 24.40
CA THR A 52 3.49 -18.53 24.84
C THR A 52 3.13 -17.06 25.00
N THR A 53 4.13 -16.19 24.97
CA THR A 53 3.94 -14.73 25.14
C THR A 53 4.53 -13.98 23.97
N GLY A 54 3.73 -13.10 23.38
CA GLY A 54 4.19 -12.27 22.25
C GLY A 54 3.04 -11.70 21.45
N THR A 55 3.39 -10.95 20.43
CA THR A 55 2.42 -10.36 19.48
C THR A 55 2.70 -10.89 18.08
N PHE A 56 1.73 -11.58 17.52
CA PHE A 56 1.74 -12.00 16.13
C PHE A 56 1.05 -10.92 15.29
N THR A 57 1.77 -10.35 14.34
CA THR A 57 1.24 -9.24 13.54
C THR A 57 0.91 -9.73 12.13
N ILE A 58 -0.32 -9.46 11.70
CA ILE A 58 -0.81 -9.81 10.36
C ILE A 58 -1.12 -8.52 9.61
N GLY A 59 -0.74 -8.47 8.34
CA GLY A 59 -1.10 -7.41 7.41
C GLY A 59 -1.75 -7.98 6.16
N ASN A 60 -2.51 -7.14 5.46
CA ASN A 60 -3.14 -7.50 4.19
C ASN A 60 -2.90 -6.39 3.17
N VAL A 61 -2.06 -6.69 2.17
CA VAL A 61 -1.69 -5.74 1.11
C VAL A 61 -2.88 -5.45 0.18
N GLU A 62 -3.82 -6.38 0.03
CA GLU A 62 -5.01 -6.17 -0.78
C GLU A 62 -5.86 -5.01 -0.25
N ILE A 63 -6.03 -4.91 1.07
CA ILE A 63 -6.76 -3.79 1.70
C ILE A 63 -6.09 -2.45 1.38
N PHE A 64 -4.76 -2.39 1.37
CA PHE A 64 -4.04 -1.19 0.94
C PHE A 64 -4.32 -0.87 -0.53
N ASN A 65 -4.27 -1.86 -1.42
CA ASN A 65 -4.54 -1.66 -2.84
C ASN A 65 -6.01 -1.23 -3.08
N LEU A 66 -6.96 -1.79 -2.34
CA LEU A 66 -8.36 -1.36 -2.36
C LEU A 66 -8.49 0.10 -1.92
N LEU A 67 -7.85 0.50 -0.82
CA LEU A 67 -7.80 1.90 -0.39
C LEU A 67 -7.27 2.80 -1.51
N ILE A 68 -6.09 2.49 -2.07
CA ILE A 68 -5.47 3.28 -3.14
C ILE A 68 -6.40 3.38 -4.36
N SER A 69 -7.12 2.31 -4.71
CA SER A 69 -8.06 2.30 -5.84
C SER A 69 -9.20 3.30 -5.68
N LYS A 70 -9.63 3.55 -4.44
CA LYS A 70 -10.75 4.46 -4.11
C LYS A 70 -10.33 5.92 -3.91
N LEU A 71 -9.03 6.20 -3.74
CA LEU A 71 -8.55 7.57 -3.61
C LEU A 71 -8.71 8.34 -4.94
N ASP A 72 -9.11 9.60 -4.83
CA ASP A 72 -9.29 10.47 -5.99
C ASP A 72 -7.96 11.10 -6.44
N ILE A 73 -7.08 10.26 -7.04
CA ILE A 73 -5.80 10.66 -7.65
C ILE A 73 -5.63 9.98 -9.01
N PRO A 74 -4.81 10.55 -9.92
CA PRO A 74 -4.54 9.97 -11.22
C PRO A 74 -4.02 8.53 -11.14
N LYS A 75 -4.42 7.70 -12.12
CA LYS A 75 -4.03 6.27 -12.19
C LYS A 75 -2.52 6.05 -12.04
N ARG A 76 -1.69 6.93 -12.62
CA ARG A 76 -0.23 6.85 -12.51
C ARG A 76 0.26 6.93 -11.04
N TRP A 77 -0.39 7.75 -10.21
CA TRP A 77 -0.08 7.86 -8.79
C TRP A 77 -0.53 6.63 -8.01
N LYS A 78 -1.72 6.10 -8.32
CA LYS A 78 -2.22 4.85 -7.72
C LYS A 78 -1.24 3.71 -7.96
N LEU A 79 -0.85 3.49 -9.22
CA LEU A 79 0.11 2.45 -9.60
C LEU A 79 1.47 2.65 -8.94
N ARG A 80 1.95 3.90 -8.84
CA ARG A 80 3.24 4.20 -8.23
C ARG A 80 3.24 3.93 -6.73
N LEU A 81 2.19 4.33 -6.02
CA LEU A 81 2.02 4.06 -4.59
C LEU A 81 1.93 2.56 -4.31
N SER A 82 1.09 1.80 -5.05
CA SER A 82 0.98 0.35 -4.89
C SER A 82 2.30 -0.37 -5.18
N ARG A 83 2.98 -0.03 -6.27
CA ARG A 83 4.25 -0.67 -6.66
C ARG A 83 5.37 -0.47 -5.62
N HIS A 84 5.41 0.69 -4.96
CA HIS A 84 6.49 1.05 -4.05
C HIS A 84 6.10 0.98 -2.57
N PHE A 85 4.96 0.42 -2.25
CA PHE A 85 4.48 0.27 -0.88
C PHE A 85 5.51 -0.41 0.06
N TRP A 86 6.18 -1.44 -0.42
CA TRP A 86 7.18 -2.20 0.34
C TRP A 86 8.52 -1.48 0.54
N ARG A 87 8.80 -0.40 -0.23
CA ARG A 87 10.03 0.41 -0.12
C ARG A 87 9.78 1.60 0.80
N GLU A 88 9.91 1.41 2.10
CA GLU A 88 9.50 2.41 3.09
C GLU A 88 10.07 3.81 2.83
N LYS A 89 11.39 3.96 2.65
CA LYS A 89 12.04 5.25 2.40
C LYS A 89 11.45 5.92 1.15
N TYR A 90 11.43 5.22 0.02
CA TYR A 90 10.92 5.75 -1.24
C TYR A 90 9.42 6.05 -1.19
N PHE A 91 8.65 5.21 -0.50
CA PHE A 91 7.21 5.43 -0.33
C PHE A 91 6.94 6.68 0.51
N ASN A 92 7.69 6.91 1.58
CA ASN A 92 7.58 8.13 2.38
C ASN A 92 7.95 9.37 1.56
N ASP A 93 8.96 9.26 0.68
CA ASP A 93 9.30 10.35 -0.25
C ASP A 93 8.17 10.61 -1.27
N LEU A 94 7.47 9.58 -1.74
CA LEU A 94 6.28 9.74 -2.58
C LEU A 94 5.14 10.48 -1.84
N LEU A 95 4.92 10.16 -0.56
CA LEU A 95 3.92 10.85 0.26
C LEU A 95 4.30 12.32 0.49
N LYS A 96 5.57 12.61 0.75
CA LYS A 96 6.07 13.99 0.84
C LYS A 96 5.85 14.76 -0.46
N ARG A 97 6.12 14.14 -1.62
CA ARG A 97 5.88 14.75 -2.93
C ARG A 97 4.41 15.06 -3.21
N LEU A 98 3.47 14.32 -2.61
CA LEU A 98 2.06 14.66 -2.67
C LEU A 98 1.74 15.93 -1.85
N GLU A 99 2.45 16.15 -0.75
CA GLU A 99 2.26 17.28 0.16
C GLU A 99 2.92 18.57 -0.36
N THR A 100 4.03 18.45 -1.08
CA THR A 100 4.84 19.59 -1.47
C THR A 100 4.85 19.82 -2.98
N ASN A 101 4.98 21.09 -3.37
CA ASN A 101 5.08 21.52 -4.76
C ASN A 101 6.54 21.79 -5.19
N SER A 102 7.51 21.32 -4.41
CA SER A 102 8.93 21.63 -4.62
C SER A 102 9.48 21.27 -6.00
N ASP A 103 8.88 20.28 -6.66
CA ASP A 103 9.33 19.78 -7.96
C ASP A 103 8.49 20.32 -9.15
N VAL A 104 7.54 21.23 -8.91
CA VAL A 104 6.61 21.70 -9.95
C VAL A 104 6.56 23.22 -9.92
N ASP A 105 7.02 23.83 -10.99
CA ASP A 105 6.89 25.28 -11.18
C ASP A 105 5.42 25.65 -11.51
N PRO A 106 4.73 26.43 -10.68
CA PRO A 106 3.34 26.83 -10.92
C PRO A 106 3.15 27.58 -12.24
N THR A 107 4.14 28.36 -12.65
CA THR A 107 4.11 29.11 -13.91
C THR A 107 4.06 28.20 -15.11
N ILE A 108 4.85 27.13 -15.10
CA ILE A 108 4.85 26.12 -16.18
C ILE A 108 3.51 25.40 -16.24
N VAL A 109 2.92 25.08 -15.09
CA VAL A 109 1.59 24.42 -15.01
C VAL A 109 0.51 25.31 -15.62
N GLU A 110 0.55 26.61 -15.38
CA GLU A 110 -0.43 27.55 -15.93
C GLU A 110 -0.27 27.74 -17.45
N ILE A 111 0.98 27.80 -17.95
CA ILE A 111 1.27 27.81 -19.38
C ILE A 111 0.78 26.51 -20.04
N ASP A 112 1.02 25.37 -19.40
CA ASP A 112 0.56 24.07 -19.92
C ASP A 112 -0.97 24.00 -19.97
N LYS A 113 -1.69 24.55 -18.98
CA LYS A 113 -3.16 24.66 -19.01
C LYS A 113 -3.65 25.48 -20.19
N LYS A 114 -3.09 26.67 -20.42
CA LYS A 114 -3.46 27.53 -21.55
C LYS A 114 -3.23 26.82 -22.88
N ARG A 115 -2.09 26.15 -23.05
CA ARG A 115 -1.78 25.34 -24.26
C ARG A 115 -2.77 24.20 -24.43
N TYR A 116 -3.09 23.47 -23.36
CA TYR A 116 -4.06 22.38 -23.37
C TYR A 116 -5.43 22.85 -23.88
N PHE A 117 -5.97 23.93 -23.33
CA PHE A 117 -7.27 24.45 -23.75
C PHE A 117 -7.26 24.99 -25.19
N LYS A 118 -6.13 25.52 -25.67
CA LYS A 118 -5.97 25.93 -27.05
C LYS A 118 -5.99 24.71 -27.99
N MET A 119 -5.24 23.66 -27.66
CA MET A 119 -5.13 22.46 -28.47
C MET A 119 -6.41 21.61 -28.52
N LEU A 120 -7.27 21.70 -27.49
CA LEU A 120 -8.59 21.05 -27.52
C LEU A 120 -9.51 21.58 -28.63
N LYS A 121 -9.23 22.76 -29.18
CA LYS A 121 -9.97 23.40 -30.27
C LYS A 121 -9.38 23.09 -31.65
N GLU A 122 -8.25 22.40 -31.71
CA GLU A 122 -7.58 22.03 -32.98
C GLU A 122 -8.04 20.66 -33.48
N ASP A 123 -7.80 20.41 -34.75
CA ASP A 123 -8.06 19.09 -35.36
C ASP A 123 -7.18 18.01 -34.70
N LEU A 124 -7.84 17.03 -34.06
CA LEU A 124 -7.19 15.97 -33.32
C LEU A 124 -6.40 14.99 -34.20
N SER A 125 -6.63 14.99 -35.52
CA SER A 125 -5.89 14.17 -36.49
C SER A 125 -4.50 14.74 -36.83
N LYS A 126 -4.29 16.02 -36.52
CA LYS A 126 -3.04 16.72 -36.85
C LYS A 126 -1.86 16.13 -36.06
N VAL A 127 -0.72 15.99 -36.75
CA VAL A 127 0.54 15.49 -36.16
C VAL A 127 1.51 16.65 -35.98
N ILE A 128 2.06 16.80 -34.80
CA ILE A 128 3.05 17.82 -34.42
C ILE A 128 4.31 17.12 -33.94
N ALA A 129 5.44 17.34 -34.60
CA ALA A 129 6.72 16.71 -34.29
C ALA A 129 6.63 15.18 -34.08
N GLY A 130 5.93 14.49 -35.02
CA GLY A 130 5.77 13.04 -35.02
C GLY A 130 4.77 12.50 -33.97
N ARG A 131 3.99 13.35 -33.32
CA ARG A 131 2.98 12.95 -32.30
C ARG A 131 1.61 13.49 -32.65
N SER A 132 0.58 12.66 -32.45
CA SER A 132 -0.80 13.11 -32.62
C SER A 132 -1.16 14.13 -31.51
N ILE A 133 -2.09 15.03 -31.82
CA ILE A 133 -2.62 15.99 -30.83
C ILE A 133 -3.19 15.23 -29.61
N ASN A 134 -3.83 14.10 -29.81
CA ASN A 134 -4.33 13.27 -28.72
C ASN A 134 -3.25 12.81 -27.74
N GLU A 135 -2.08 12.40 -28.21
CA GLU A 135 -0.96 12.02 -27.35
C GLU A 135 -0.41 13.21 -26.57
N ILE A 136 -0.33 14.37 -27.23
CA ILE A 136 0.13 15.61 -26.60
C ILE A 136 -0.87 16.06 -25.52
N LEU A 137 -2.17 16.07 -25.83
CA LEU A 137 -3.23 16.39 -24.88
C LEU A 137 -3.21 15.48 -23.65
N LYS A 138 -3.04 14.18 -23.84
CA LYS A 138 -2.93 13.22 -22.75
C LYS A 138 -1.74 13.50 -21.81
N ARG A 139 -0.64 14.02 -22.34
CA ARG A 139 0.52 14.43 -21.52
C ARG A 139 0.23 15.71 -20.74
N PHE A 140 -0.39 16.69 -21.36
CA PHE A 140 -0.81 17.91 -20.66
C PHE A 140 -1.85 17.62 -19.58
N ASP A 141 -2.86 16.81 -19.87
CA ASP A 141 -3.85 16.38 -18.87
C ASP A 141 -3.21 15.73 -17.65
N ASN A 142 -2.22 14.87 -17.87
CA ASN A 142 -1.45 14.24 -16.80
C ASN A 142 -0.67 15.24 -15.94
N LYS A 143 -0.20 16.36 -16.50
CA LYS A 143 0.48 17.42 -15.77
C LYS A 143 -0.50 18.29 -14.99
N ILE A 144 -1.58 18.69 -15.64
CA ILE A 144 -2.62 19.55 -15.04
C ILE A 144 -3.31 18.87 -13.86
N ARG A 145 -3.52 17.56 -13.95
CA ARG A 145 -4.14 16.75 -12.89
C ARG A 145 -3.14 16.21 -11.88
N ASP A 146 -1.89 16.67 -11.90
CA ASP A 146 -0.91 16.24 -10.91
C ASP A 146 -1.32 16.73 -9.51
N PRO A 147 -1.47 15.82 -8.52
CA PRO A 147 -1.93 16.18 -7.20
C PRO A 147 -0.85 16.80 -6.30
N ARG A 148 0.41 16.88 -6.76
CA ARG A 148 1.53 17.38 -5.93
C ARG A 148 1.31 18.81 -5.46
N GLY A 149 1.51 19.05 -4.16
CA GLY A 149 1.39 20.36 -3.54
C GLY A 149 -0.02 20.97 -3.63
N THR A 150 -1.03 20.15 -3.86
CA THR A 150 -2.42 20.56 -3.84
C THR A 150 -3.09 20.10 -2.54
N LYS A 151 -4.14 20.78 -2.09
CA LYS A 151 -4.96 20.32 -0.96
C LYS A 151 -5.43 18.86 -1.13
N LYS A 152 -5.66 18.42 -2.37
CA LYS A 152 -6.02 17.06 -2.70
C LYS A 152 -4.87 16.08 -2.43
N GLY A 153 -3.65 16.41 -2.87
CA GLY A 153 -2.45 15.63 -2.62
C GLY A 153 -2.13 15.52 -1.12
N GLU A 154 -2.22 16.65 -0.41
CA GLU A 154 -2.04 16.69 1.04
C GLU A 154 -3.04 15.78 1.77
N ASN A 155 -4.32 15.86 1.40
CA ASN A 155 -5.37 15.03 2.00
C ASN A 155 -5.13 13.54 1.73
N VAL A 156 -4.75 13.18 0.51
CA VAL A 156 -4.43 11.78 0.14
C VAL A 156 -3.24 11.26 0.96
N SER A 157 -2.18 12.06 1.06
CA SER A 157 -1.01 11.70 1.88
C SER A 157 -1.39 11.49 3.34
N LYS A 158 -2.20 12.40 3.90
CA LYS A 158 -2.71 12.30 5.27
C LYS A 158 -3.53 11.02 5.49
N ILE A 159 -4.47 10.72 4.60
CA ILE A 159 -5.27 9.49 4.66
C ILE A 159 -4.38 8.25 4.67
N ILE A 160 -3.39 8.18 3.77
CA ILE A 160 -2.48 7.04 3.71
C ILE A 160 -1.65 6.94 5.00
N LYS A 161 -1.11 8.05 5.50
CA LYS A 161 -0.34 8.07 6.76
C LYS A 161 -1.18 7.64 7.96
N GLU A 162 -2.44 8.07 8.04
CA GLU A 162 -3.38 7.63 9.09
C GLU A 162 -3.69 6.13 8.96
N PHE A 163 -3.95 5.63 7.74
CA PHE A 163 -4.17 4.21 7.48
C PHE A 163 -2.99 3.35 7.96
N LEU A 164 -1.77 3.76 7.67
CA LEU A 164 -0.57 3.00 8.04
C LEU A 164 -0.30 2.94 9.54
N LYS A 165 -0.95 3.78 10.33
CA LYS A 165 -0.88 3.77 11.80
C LYS A 165 -1.89 2.81 12.44
N ILE A 166 -2.83 2.26 11.65
CA ILE A 166 -3.84 1.34 12.19
C ILE A 166 -3.15 0.08 12.69
N LYS A 167 -3.31 -0.17 13.97
CA LYS A 167 -2.90 -1.40 14.66
C LYS A 167 -3.97 -1.73 15.69
N CYS A 168 -4.58 -2.90 15.56
CA CYS A 168 -5.69 -3.29 16.42
C CYS A 168 -5.76 -4.81 16.56
N PRO A 169 -6.46 -5.35 17.58
CA PRO A 169 -6.75 -6.78 17.67
C PRO A 169 -7.44 -7.26 16.38
N ILE A 170 -7.04 -8.43 15.88
CA ILE A 170 -7.49 -8.91 14.56
C ILE A 170 -9.02 -9.09 14.47
N ASN A 171 -9.66 -9.46 15.57
CA ASN A 171 -11.13 -9.59 15.64
C ASN A 171 -11.88 -8.25 15.53
N LYS A 172 -11.18 -7.12 15.69
CA LYS A 172 -11.71 -5.77 15.53
C LYS A 172 -11.27 -5.10 14.24
N ALA A 173 -10.42 -5.76 13.45
CA ALA A 173 -9.78 -5.15 12.29
C ALA A 173 -10.80 -4.63 11.25
N ALA A 174 -11.79 -5.42 10.87
CA ALA A 174 -12.83 -4.99 9.94
C ALA A 174 -13.60 -3.77 10.47
N SER A 175 -13.99 -3.78 11.74
CA SER A 175 -14.72 -2.67 12.37
C SER A 175 -13.89 -1.39 12.40
N GLU A 176 -12.62 -1.45 12.79
CA GLU A 176 -11.74 -0.28 12.86
C GLU A 176 -11.44 0.28 11.47
N LEU A 177 -11.21 -0.59 10.47
CA LEU A 177 -11.03 -0.17 9.09
C LEU A 177 -12.29 0.50 8.51
N ASN A 178 -13.47 -0.06 8.76
CA ASN A 178 -14.72 0.52 8.29
C ASN A 178 -15.01 1.88 8.94
N LYS A 179 -14.69 2.05 10.23
CA LYS A 179 -14.74 3.36 10.89
C LYS A 179 -13.79 4.36 10.23
N PHE A 180 -12.57 3.93 9.94
CA PHE A 180 -11.57 4.77 9.25
C PHE A 180 -12.05 5.19 7.86
N PHE A 181 -12.59 4.27 7.04
CA PHE A 181 -13.10 4.57 5.71
C PHE A 181 -14.29 5.52 5.76
N LYS A 182 -15.23 5.30 6.67
CA LYS A 182 -16.38 6.20 6.89
C LYS A 182 -15.93 7.61 7.29
N LYS A 183 -15.00 7.73 8.25
CA LYS A 183 -14.42 9.01 8.68
C LYS A 183 -13.83 9.79 7.52
N ASN A 184 -13.12 9.11 6.61
CA ASN A 184 -12.45 9.71 5.47
C ASN A 184 -13.32 9.78 4.19
N LYS A 185 -14.63 9.49 4.28
CA LYS A 185 -15.59 9.48 3.18
C LYS A 185 -15.15 8.57 2.01
N ILE A 186 -14.51 7.46 2.33
CA ILE A 186 -14.06 6.48 1.36
C ILE A 186 -15.16 5.42 1.24
N ASN A 187 -15.71 5.25 0.03
CA ASN A 187 -16.69 4.21 -0.25
C ASN A 187 -16.01 2.84 -0.39
N LEU A 188 -15.64 2.28 0.75
CA LEU A 188 -15.02 0.97 0.87
C LEU A 188 -15.52 0.32 2.16
N VAL A 189 -15.93 -0.95 2.05
CA VAL A 189 -16.31 -1.78 3.18
C VAL A 189 -15.45 -3.04 3.17
N VAL A 190 -14.82 -3.34 4.29
CA VAL A 190 -14.01 -4.53 4.50
C VAL A 190 -14.76 -5.48 5.40
N ASP A 191 -14.88 -6.71 4.96
CA ASP A 191 -15.52 -7.80 5.69
C ASP A 191 -14.47 -8.54 6.56
N GLN A 192 -14.91 -9.13 7.67
CA GLN A 192 -14.07 -9.95 8.54
C GLN A 192 -13.44 -11.16 7.82
N LYS A 193 -14.00 -11.60 6.69
CA LYS A 193 -13.42 -12.64 5.83
C LYS A 193 -12.03 -12.33 5.26
N TYR A 194 -11.65 -11.06 5.21
CA TYR A 194 -10.28 -10.64 4.85
C TYR A 194 -9.25 -10.93 5.94
N PHE A 195 -9.70 -11.36 7.12
CA PHE A 195 -8.87 -11.68 8.26
C PHE A 195 -9.06 -13.16 8.60
N PRO A 196 -8.17 -14.05 8.16
CA PRO A 196 -8.39 -15.50 8.16
C PRO A 196 -8.44 -16.14 9.54
N ILE A 197 -8.17 -15.40 10.60
CA ILE A 197 -8.21 -15.95 11.95
C ILE A 197 -9.60 -15.78 12.54
N SER A 198 -10.35 -16.88 12.62
CA SER A 198 -11.52 -16.98 13.47
C SER A 198 -11.12 -17.56 14.82
N ASN A 199 -11.47 -16.85 15.90
CA ASN A 199 -11.74 -17.30 17.28
C ASN A 199 -10.97 -18.51 17.88
N ASN A 200 -9.95 -19.04 17.27
CA ASN A 200 -9.12 -20.03 17.91
C ASN A 200 -8.44 -19.36 19.11
N LYS A 201 -8.83 -19.76 20.30
CA LYS A 201 -8.16 -19.48 21.58
C LYS A 201 -6.73 -20.05 21.53
N ILE A 202 -5.91 -19.46 20.66
CA ILE A 202 -4.47 -19.73 20.68
C ILE A 202 -3.96 -18.97 21.88
N SER A 203 -3.89 -19.69 22.98
CA SER A 203 -3.57 -19.24 24.30
C SER A 203 -2.46 -18.20 24.35
N LYS A 204 -2.75 -17.02 24.92
CA LYS A 204 -1.79 -15.98 25.32
C LYS A 204 -1.00 -15.25 24.24
N LEU A 205 -1.05 -15.63 22.96
CA LEU A 205 -0.49 -14.84 21.87
C LEU A 205 -1.49 -13.77 21.42
N ASN A 206 -1.08 -12.52 21.46
CA ASN A 206 -1.86 -11.42 20.91
C ASN A 206 -1.73 -11.42 19.40
N VAL A 207 -2.82 -11.63 18.67
CA VAL A 207 -2.85 -11.50 17.22
C VAL A 207 -3.43 -10.14 16.87
N VAL A 208 -2.63 -9.31 16.22
CA VAL A 208 -3.01 -7.94 15.83
C VAL A 208 -2.93 -7.74 14.33
N PHE A 209 -3.80 -6.90 13.81
CA PHE A 209 -3.72 -6.39 12.44
C PHE A 209 -2.89 -5.11 12.41
N SER A 210 -2.02 -4.99 11.41
CA SER A 210 -1.28 -3.76 11.13
C SER A 210 -1.30 -3.46 9.64
N ALA A 211 -1.77 -2.28 9.28
CA ALA A 211 -1.79 -1.82 7.89
C ALA A 211 -0.38 -1.58 7.31
N SER A 212 0.65 -1.52 8.14
CA SER A 212 2.04 -1.30 7.75
C SER A 212 2.87 -2.57 7.58
N PHE A 213 2.27 -3.73 7.80
CA PHE A 213 2.98 -5.03 7.83
C PHE A 213 3.83 -5.31 6.59
N GLY A 214 3.34 -5.03 5.40
CA GLY A 214 4.08 -5.26 4.15
C GLY A 214 5.35 -4.43 3.97
N ARG A 215 5.71 -3.58 4.94
CA ARG A 215 6.94 -2.77 4.93
C ARG A 215 8.06 -3.31 5.80
N GLN A 216 7.78 -4.29 6.64
CA GLN A 216 8.74 -4.80 7.64
C GLN A 216 9.46 -6.07 7.18
N LEU A 217 9.25 -6.50 5.93
CA LEU A 217 9.93 -7.63 5.32
C LEU A 217 11.24 -7.26 4.67
#